data_feea51f402e2414d29e13844d02294a5
#
_entry.id   feea51f402e2414d29e13844d02294a5
#
_cell.length_a   1.000
_cell.length_b   1.000
_cell.length_c   1.000
_cell.angle_alpha   90.00
_cell.angle_beta   90.00
_cell.angle_gamma   90.00
#
_symmetry.space_group_name_H-M   'P 1'
#
loop_
_entity.id
_entity.type
_entity.pdbx_description
1 polymer ?
#
loop_
_entity_poly.entity_id
_entity_poly.type
_entity_poly.pdbx_seq_one_letter_code
_entity_poly.pdbx_strand_id
1 'polypeptide(L)'
;MSGEQPQYTREEAGEINQTLLAINFRITQNDRYVGGAFINMNERSLMITEFLDNEHFSGLESLIIQLNNSSSDSKFKVLVNLPTDLLKDKIQDILQMCEVDFAAGNKKDFSSNQINHTLNSLLKETFNYKLEESEMDLALAALSAAIDYMNLKSGKQKQFTLKKYTLSQYLRLDVAALKALNVFPQNSDGVSGQAGSIFGMLNQCRTSIGARLLKKWLKQPTTDREGKIIPP
;
A
#
# COMPACT_ATOMS: atom_id res chain seq x y z
N MET A 1 -34.94 0.75 -10.90
CA MET A 1 -34.04 1.88 -10.61
C MET A 1 -32.64 1.34 -10.79
N SER A 2 -32.06 1.62 -11.93
CA SER A 2 -30.75 1.16 -12.38
C SER A 2 -29.69 2.02 -11.71
N GLY A 3 -28.93 1.42 -10.79
CA GLY A 3 -27.77 2.07 -10.18
C GLY A 3 -26.63 2.17 -11.20
N GLU A 4 -26.41 3.36 -11.70
CA GLU A 4 -25.24 3.69 -12.49
C GLU A 4 -23.98 3.53 -11.63
N GLN A 5 -23.11 2.62 -12.02
CA GLN A 5 -21.76 2.54 -11.49
C GLN A 5 -20.97 3.75 -12.01
N PRO A 6 -20.22 4.46 -11.19
CA PRO A 6 -19.37 5.54 -11.68
C PRO A 6 -18.26 4.93 -12.55
N GLN A 7 -18.42 5.03 -13.85
CA GLN A 7 -17.33 4.84 -14.83
C GLN A 7 -16.44 6.09 -14.73
N TYR A 8 -15.34 5.98 -14.02
CA TYR A 8 -14.30 7.00 -14.06
C TYR A 8 -13.71 7.06 -15.46
N THR A 9 -14.04 8.11 -16.19
CA THR A 9 -13.42 8.43 -17.46
C THR A 9 -11.97 8.82 -17.26
N ARG A 10 -11.13 8.44 -18.20
CA ARG A 10 -9.66 8.62 -18.25
C ARG A 10 -9.18 10.07 -18.14
N GLU A 11 -10.09 11.05 -18.03
CA GLU A 11 -9.80 12.49 -18.09
C GLU A 11 -9.52 13.15 -16.73
N GLU A 12 -9.72 12.47 -15.60
CA GLU A 12 -9.37 12.99 -14.27
C GLU A 12 -7.90 12.73 -13.84
N ALA A 13 -7.04 12.32 -14.76
CA ALA A 13 -5.60 12.12 -14.52
C ALA A 13 -4.80 13.44 -14.40
N GLY A 14 -5.44 14.55 -14.02
CA GLY A 14 -4.81 15.87 -13.92
C GLY A 14 -3.85 16.08 -12.74
N GLU A 15 -3.91 15.28 -11.70
CA GLU A 15 -2.89 15.22 -10.64
C GLU A 15 -2.20 13.87 -10.70
N ILE A 16 -0.97 13.85 -11.21
CA ILE A 16 -0.10 12.67 -11.14
C ILE A 16 0.12 12.37 -9.65
N ASN A 17 -0.67 11.47 -9.10
CA ASN A 17 -0.42 10.95 -7.76
C ASN A 17 0.99 10.38 -7.75
N GLN A 18 1.87 10.96 -6.96
CA GLN A 18 3.28 10.58 -6.91
C GLN A 18 3.48 9.16 -6.35
N THR A 19 2.43 8.61 -5.72
CA THR A 19 2.43 7.28 -5.12
C THR A 19 1.14 6.53 -5.43
N LEU A 20 1.27 5.25 -5.81
CA LEU A 20 0.16 4.36 -6.13
C LEU A 20 0.40 2.98 -5.51
N LEU A 21 -0.61 2.42 -4.88
CA LEU A 21 -0.65 1.01 -4.47
C LEU A 21 -1.66 0.27 -5.35
N ALA A 22 -1.24 -0.74 -6.09
CA ALA A 22 -2.15 -1.66 -6.76
C ALA A 22 -2.29 -2.96 -5.96
N ILE A 23 -3.52 -3.47 -5.84
CA ILE A 23 -3.85 -4.65 -5.05
C ILE A 23 -4.61 -5.65 -5.90
N ASN A 24 -4.15 -6.89 -5.87
CA ASN A 24 -4.78 -8.03 -6.54
C ASN A 24 -5.04 -9.16 -5.55
N PHE A 25 -6.08 -9.95 -5.81
CA PHE A 25 -6.50 -11.03 -4.92
C PHE A 25 -6.62 -12.36 -5.65
N ARG A 26 -6.23 -13.44 -4.96
CA ARG A 26 -6.58 -14.81 -5.32
C ARG A 26 -7.25 -15.47 -4.13
N ILE A 27 -8.54 -15.73 -4.25
CA ILE A 27 -9.37 -16.25 -3.18
C ILE A 27 -9.79 -17.66 -3.57
N THR A 28 -9.44 -18.61 -2.71
CA THR A 28 -9.86 -19.99 -2.75
C THR A 28 -10.84 -20.27 -1.60
N GLN A 29 -11.32 -21.49 -1.46
CA GLN A 29 -12.26 -21.83 -0.38
C GLN A 29 -11.66 -21.55 1.02
N ASN A 30 -10.35 -21.81 1.20
CA ASN A 30 -9.69 -21.71 2.49
C ASN A 30 -8.66 -20.60 2.58
N ASP A 31 -8.10 -20.16 1.46
CA ASP A 31 -6.95 -19.25 1.43
C ASP A 31 -7.28 -17.93 0.74
N ARG A 32 -6.74 -16.88 1.26
CA ARG A 32 -6.86 -15.50 0.74
C ARG A 32 -5.46 -14.94 0.50
N TYR A 33 -5.01 -15.00 -0.76
CA TYR A 33 -3.74 -14.42 -1.16
C TYR A 33 -3.95 -12.98 -1.59
N VAL A 34 -3.08 -12.10 -1.10
CA VAL A 34 -3.04 -10.68 -1.47
C VAL A 34 -1.71 -10.40 -2.13
N GLY A 35 -1.76 -9.91 -3.36
CA GLY A 35 -0.61 -9.37 -4.09
C GLY A 35 -0.69 -7.86 -4.14
N GLY A 36 0.36 -7.18 -3.68
CA GLY A 36 0.47 -5.73 -3.67
C GLY A 36 1.67 -5.25 -4.47
N ALA A 37 1.49 -4.14 -5.20
CA ALA A 37 2.56 -3.44 -5.88
C ALA A 37 2.47 -1.94 -5.58
N PHE A 38 3.53 -1.38 -5.02
CA PHE A 38 3.60 0.03 -4.67
C PHE A 38 4.62 0.76 -5.54
N ILE A 39 4.20 1.84 -6.15
CA ILE A 39 5.02 2.72 -6.98
C ILE A 39 5.19 4.05 -6.27
N ASN A 40 6.44 4.48 -6.06
CA ASN A 40 6.79 5.80 -5.58
C ASN A 40 7.62 6.51 -6.66
N MET A 41 7.02 7.53 -7.27
CA MET A 41 7.65 8.31 -8.35
C MET A 41 8.78 9.20 -7.84
N ASN A 42 8.68 9.71 -6.61
CA ASN A 42 9.69 10.58 -6.00
C ASN A 42 10.98 9.82 -5.74
N GLU A 43 10.86 8.62 -5.17
CA GLU A 43 11.99 7.75 -4.87
C GLU A 43 12.40 6.88 -6.05
N ARG A 44 11.60 6.89 -7.13
CA ARG A 44 11.76 5.98 -8.27
C ARG A 44 11.90 4.52 -7.82
N SER A 45 11.03 4.13 -6.90
CA SER A 45 11.02 2.80 -6.32
C SER A 45 9.74 2.06 -6.67
N LEU A 46 9.89 0.79 -7.00
CA LEU A 46 8.83 -0.19 -7.16
C LEU A 46 8.98 -1.19 -6.02
N MET A 47 7.92 -1.42 -5.28
CA MET A 47 7.91 -2.43 -4.22
C MET A 47 6.80 -3.43 -4.51
N ILE A 48 7.10 -4.72 -4.36
CA ILE A 48 6.14 -5.81 -4.53
C ILE A 48 6.07 -6.66 -3.28
N THR A 49 4.87 -7.14 -2.97
CA THR A 49 4.61 -8.04 -1.86
C THR A 49 3.51 -9.02 -2.20
N GLU A 50 3.64 -10.25 -1.76
CA GLU A 50 2.58 -11.25 -1.82
C GLU A 50 2.56 -12.03 -0.51
N PHE A 51 1.37 -12.24 0.05
CA PHE A 51 1.22 -12.93 1.33
C PHE A 51 -0.17 -13.59 1.44
N LEU A 52 -0.23 -14.60 2.30
CA LEU A 52 -1.46 -15.22 2.75
C LEU A 52 -2.08 -14.34 3.84
N ASP A 53 -3.34 -13.97 3.69
CA ASP A 53 -4.09 -13.17 4.65
C ASP A 53 -5.19 -13.98 5.35
N ASN A 54 -5.73 -13.44 6.42
CA ASN A 54 -6.81 -14.02 7.18
C ASN A 54 -8.19 -13.60 6.63
N GLU A 55 -9.25 -14.11 7.27
CA GLU A 55 -10.64 -13.79 6.89
C GLU A 55 -11.01 -12.31 7.02
N HIS A 56 -10.30 -11.58 7.85
CA HIS A 56 -10.53 -10.16 8.12
C HIS A 56 -9.65 -9.23 7.29
N PHE A 57 -8.75 -9.77 6.46
CA PHE A 57 -7.79 -9.01 5.69
C PHE A 57 -6.90 -8.07 6.54
N SER A 58 -6.54 -8.50 7.75
CA SER A 58 -5.71 -7.70 8.67
C SER A 58 -4.29 -7.45 8.11
N GLY A 59 -3.78 -8.35 7.27
CA GLY A 59 -2.52 -8.16 6.55
C GLY A 59 -2.61 -7.05 5.52
N LEU A 60 -3.70 -7.00 4.74
CA LEU A 60 -4.00 -5.94 3.78
C LEU A 60 -4.11 -4.57 4.50
N GLU A 61 -4.87 -4.52 5.59
CA GLU A 61 -5.03 -3.32 6.40
C GLU A 61 -3.67 -2.82 6.91
N SER A 62 -2.86 -3.72 7.46
CA SER A 62 -1.50 -3.41 7.92
C SER A 62 -0.60 -2.90 6.78
N LEU A 63 -0.68 -3.50 5.59
CA LEU A 63 0.06 -3.05 4.41
C LEU A 63 -0.29 -1.60 4.05
N ILE A 64 -1.59 -1.29 3.98
CA ILE A 64 -2.07 0.06 3.64
C ILE A 64 -1.59 1.08 4.67
N ILE A 65 -1.74 0.77 5.97
CA ILE A 65 -1.29 1.65 7.06
C ILE A 65 0.22 1.89 6.98
N GLN A 66 0.99 0.83 6.71
CA GLN A 66 2.44 0.92 6.62
C GLN A 66 2.89 1.78 5.44
N LEU A 67 2.30 1.61 4.27
CA LEU A 67 2.66 2.36 3.07
C LEU A 67 2.16 3.80 3.09
N ASN A 68 0.98 4.06 3.68
CA ASN A 68 0.46 5.42 3.83
C ASN A 68 1.36 6.31 4.70
N ASN A 69 2.15 5.70 5.59
CA ASN A 69 3.11 6.44 6.41
C ASN A 69 4.45 6.67 5.72
N SER A 70 4.75 5.91 4.67
CA SER A 70 5.99 6.04 3.92
C SER A 70 5.94 7.17 2.90
N SER A 71 4.74 7.59 2.51
CA SER A 71 4.55 8.73 1.60
C SER A 71 4.46 10.03 2.40
N SER A 72 5.52 10.84 2.33
CA SER A 72 5.53 12.18 2.90
C SER A 72 4.50 13.07 2.19
N ASP A 73 3.48 13.50 2.91
CA ASP A 73 2.52 14.58 2.59
C ASP A 73 1.61 14.44 1.34
N SER A 74 1.74 13.42 0.51
CA SER A 74 0.81 13.20 -0.61
C SER A 74 -0.19 12.09 -0.30
N LYS A 75 -1.48 12.35 -0.50
CA LYS A 75 -2.52 11.33 -0.48
C LYS A 75 -2.15 10.25 -1.49
N PHE A 76 -2.05 9.04 -1.01
CA PHE A 76 -1.74 7.90 -1.84
C PHE A 76 -3.04 7.27 -2.36
N LYS A 77 -3.02 6.86 -3.60
CA LYS A 77 -4.18 6.26 -4.24
C LYS A 77 -4.03 4.74 -4.31
N VAL A 78 -5.14 4.04 -4.14
CA VAL A 78 -5.18 2.58 -4.24
C VAL A 78 -5.94 2.16 -5.49
N LEU A 79 -5.31 1.33 -6.33
CA LEU A 79 -5.94 0.68 -7.48
C LEU A 79 -6.25 -0.77 -7.09
N VAL A 80 -7.50 -1.16 -7.11
CA VAL A 80 -7.93 -2.47 -6.60
C VAL A 80 -8.58 -3.31 -7.68
N ASN A 81 -8.10 -4.55 -7.86
CA ASN A 81 -8.84 -5.58 -8.56
C ASN A 81 -9.87 -6.19 -7.60
N LEU A 82 -11.08 -5.60 -7.57
CA LEU A 82 -12.12 -6.05 -6.64
C LEU A 82 -12.54 -7.48 -6.96
N PRO A 83 -12.52 -8.39 -5.96
CA PRO A 83 -13.07 -9.74 -6.14
C PRO A 83 -14.60 -9.69 -6.28
N THR A 84 -15.20 -10.85 -6.54
CA THR A 84 -16.65 -11.00 -6.70
C THR A 84 -17.47 -10.52 -5.48
N ASP A 85 -18.71 -10.19 -5.70
CA ASP A 85 -19.61 -9.36 -4.91
C ASP A 85 -19.62 -9.50 -3.37
N LEU A 86 -19.44 -10.71 -2.82
CA LEU A 86 -19.49 -10.92 -1.36
C LEU A 86 -18.31 -10.34 -0.56
N LEU A 87 -17.16 -10.16 -1.19
CA LEU A 87 -15.96 -9.63 -0.53
C LEU A 87 -15.67 -8.18 -0.93
N LYS A 88 -16.37 -7.69 -1.95
CA LYS A 88 -16.24 -6.33 -2.44
C LYS A 88 -16.52 -5.31 -1.33
N ASP A 89 -17.65 -5.45 -0.67
CA ASP A 89 -18.09 -4.52 0.38
C ASP A 89 -17.09 -4.52 1.54
N LYS A 90 -16.63 -5.72 1.95
CA LYS A 90 -15.64 -5.85 3.03
C LYS A 90 -14.31 -5.17 2.70
N ILE A 91 -13.81 -5.31 1.46
CA ILE A 91 -12.57 -4.67 1.04
C ILE A 91 -12.76 -3.15 0.95
N GLN A 92 -13.92 -2.69 0.46
CA GLN A 92 -14.25 -1.27 0.43
C GLN A 92 -14.32 -0.65 1.83
N ASP A 93 -14.92 -1.36 2.78
CA ASP A 93 -14.97 -0.93 4.18
C ASP A 93 -13.56 -0.77 4.77
N ILE A 94 -12.65 -1.73 4.51
CA ILE A 94 -11.26 -1.65 4.95
C ILE A 94 -10.56 -0.44 4.37
N LEU A 95 -10.72 -0.18 3.05
CA LEU A 95 -10.10 0.97 2.40
C LEU A 95 -10.64 2.30 2.97
N GLN A 96 -11.93 2.38 3.25
CA GLN A 96 -12.54 3.55 3.90
C GLN A 96 -12.04 3.73 5.34
N MET A 97 -11.93 2.64 6.11
CA MET A 97 -11.37 2.68 7.47
C MET A 97 -9.91 3.14 7.49
N CYS A 98 -9.15 2.83 6.46
CA CYS A 98 -7.78 3.29 6.29
C CYS A 98 -7.67 4.73 5.75
N GLU A 99 -8.80 5.38 5.45
CA GLU A 99 -8.87 6.77 4.93
C GLU A 99 -8.06 6.97 3.63
N VAL A 100 -8.07 5.98 2.74
CA VAL A 100 -7.37 6.04 1.45
C VAL A 100 -8.34 6.17 0.28
N ASP A 101 -7.97 6.99 -0.70
CA ASP A 101 -8.73 7.09 -1.95
C ASP A 101 -8.45 5.85 -2.81
N PHE A 102 -9.50 5.22 -3.33
CA PHE A 102 -9.35 4.04 -4.16
C PHE A 102 -10.15 4.09 -5.47
N ALA A 103 -9.65 3.38 -6.46
CA ALA A 103 -10.31 3.16 -7.74
C ALA A 103 -10.39 1.66 -8.06
N ALA A 104 -11.50 1.23 -8.64
CA ALA A 104 -11.60 -0.12 -9.17
C ALA A 104 -10.82 -0.22 -10.48
N GLY A 105 -9.89 -1.16 -10.56
CA GLY A 105 -9.16 -1.46 -11.78
C GLY A 105 -9.90 -2.49 -12.65
N ASN A 106 -9.63 -2.48 -13.96
CA ASN A 106 -10.17 -3.50 -14.84
C ASN A 106 -9.39 -4.81 -14.63
N LYS A 107 -10.10 -5.92 -14.49
CA LYS A 107 -9.49 -7.25 -14.31
C LYS A 107 -8.47 -7.62 -15.40
N LYS A 108 -8.66 -7.10 -16.61
CA LYS A 108 -7.75 -7.36 -17.75
C LYS A 108 -6.38 -6.72 -17.59
N ASP A 109 -6.28 -5.62 -16.83
CA ASP A 109 -5.02 -4.89 -16.61
C ASP A 109 -4.13 -5.63 -15.61
N PHE A 110 -4.73 -6.47 -14.77
CA PHE A 110 -4.03 -7.32 -13.80
C PHE A 110 -3.55 -8.63 -14.45
N SER A 111 -2.60 -8.52 -15.37
CA SER A 111 -2.00 -9.65 -16.06
C SER A 111 -0.47 -9.59 -16.00
N SER A 112 0.16 -10.69 -15.61
CA SER A 112 1.62 -10.78 -15.51
C SER A 112 2.33 -11.15 -16.82
N ASN A 113 1.58 -11.48 -17.91
CA ASN A 113 2.13 -12.10 -19.11
C ASN A 113 3.25 -11.32 -19.82
N GLN A 114 3.30 -9.99 -19.71
CA GLN A 114 4.29 -9.16 -20.39
C GLN A 114 5.14 -8.32 -19.41
N ILE A 115 4.98 -8.54 -18.12
CA ILE A 115 5.59 -7.70 -17.09
C ILE A 115 7.13 -7.73 -17.15
N ASN A 116 7.74 -8.87 -17.44
CA ASN A 116 9.19 -9.01 -17.52
C ASN A 116 9.83 -8.12 -18.59
N HIS A 117 9.19 -8.02 -19.77
CA HIS A 117 9.66 -7.12 -20.82
C HIS A 117 9.56 -5.65 -20.38
N THR A 118 8.47 -5.29 -19.73
CA THR A 118 8.24 -3.93 -19.22
C THR A 118 9.23 -3.58 -18.11
N LEU A 119 9.49 -4.49 -17.17
CA LEU A 119 10.47 -4.31 -16.10
C LEU A 119 11.88 -4.12 -16.64
N ASN A 120 12.31 -4.89 -17.64
CA ASN A 120 13.61 -4.72 -18.27
C ASN A 120 13.81 -3.34 -18.91
N SER A 121 12.71 -2.67 -19.30
CA SER A 121 12.76 -1.31 -19.84
C SER A 121 12.76 -0.22 -18.77
N LEU A 122 12.16 -0.49 -17.60
CA LEU A 122 11.99 0.48 -16.52
C LEU A 122 13.09 0.44 -15.46
N LEU A 123 13.72 -0.73 -15.23
CA LEU A 123 14.70 -0.89 -14.16
C LEU A 123 16.08 -0.41 -14.58
N LYS A 124 16.82 0.17 -13.61
CA LYS A 124 18.19 0.65 -13.79
C LYS A 124 19.17 -0.48 -14.10
N GLU A 125 19.00 -1.59 -13.41
CA GLU A 125 19.83 -2.77 -13.53
C GLU A 125 19.07 -3.86 -14.29
N THR A 126 19.79 -4.64 -15.11
CA THR A 126 19.19 -5.81 -15.76
C THR A 126 18.71 -6.74 -14.65
N PHE A 127 17.41 -6.97 -14.61
CA PHE A 127 16.78 -7.72 -13.57
C PHE A 127 17.12 -9.21 -13.71
N ASN A 128 18.26 -9.61 -13.19
CA ASN A 128 18.67 -11.01 -13.03
C ASN A 128 18.10 -11.63 -11.75
N TYR A 129 17.00 -11.09 -11.25
CA TYR A 129 16.23 -11.82 -10.26
C TYR A 129 15.54 -12.97 -11.01
N LYS A 130 16.04 -14.15 -10.83
CA LYS A 130 15.19 -15.32 -10.76
C LYS A 130 14.29 -15.11 -9.52
N LEU A 131 13.30 -14.21 -9.64
CA LEU A 131 12.07 -14.38 -8.91
C LEU A 131 11.70 -15.80 -9.30
N GLU A 132 11.68 -16.69 -8.34
CA GLU A 132 11.06 -17.99 -8.53
C GLU A 132 9.67 -17.63 -9.02
N GLU A 133 9.47 -17.78 -10.33
CA GLU A 133 8.39 -17.14 -11.10
C GLU A 133 7.00 -17.57 -10.62
N SER A 134 6.93 -18.60 -9.77
CA SER A 134 5.71 -19.13 -9.18
C SER A 134 5.29 -18.48 -7.85
N GLU A 135 6.14 -17.69 -7.20
CA GLU A 135 5.84 -17.24 -5.84
C GLU A 135 5.19 -15.85 -5.74
N MET A 136 5.16 -15.04 -6.80
CA MET A 136 4.67 -13.65 -6.72
C MET A 136 3.80 -13.21 -7.92
N ASP A 137 3.08 -14.12 -8.55
CA ASP A 137 2.26 -13.84 -9.74
C ASP A 137 1.20 -12.75 -9.50
N LEU A 138 0.59 -12.74 -8.31
CA LEU A 138 -0.42 -11.74 -7.97
C LEU A 138 0.17 -10.36 -7.81
N ALA A 139 1.36 -10.27 -7.19
CA ALA A 139 2.05 -9.01 -7.02
C ALA A 139 2.57 -8.46 -8.36
N LEU A 140 3.07 -9.33 -9.24
CA LEU A 140 3.48 -8.94 -10.59
C LEU A 140 2.30 -8.49 -11.45
N ALA A 141 1.15 -9.15 -11.34
CA ALA A 141 -0.07 -8.72 -12.02
C ALA A 141 -0.55 -7.35 -11.49
N ALA A 142 -0.48 -7.11 -10.18
CA ALA A 142 -0.77 -5.81 -9.60
C ALA A 142 0.22 -4.73 -10.08
N LEU A 143 1.52 -5.07 -10.21
CA LEU A 143 2.52 -4.16 -10.72
C LEU A 143 2.26 -3.80 -12.20
N SER A 144 1.83 -4.76 -13.03
CA SER A 144 1.44 -4.49 -14.42
C SER A 144 0.32 -3.46 -14.50
N ALA A 145 -0.75 -3.66 -13.71
CA ALA A 145 -1.87 -2.72 -13.65
C ALA A 145 -1.44 -1.32 -13.15
N ALA A 146 -0.55 -1.26 -12.17
CA ALA A 146 -0.03 0.01 -11.65
C ALA A 146 0.80 0.77 -12.70
N ILE A 147 1.67 0.07 -13.44
CA ILE A 147 2.49 0.63 -14.52
C ILE A 147 1.59 1.18 -15.65
N ASP A 148 0.53 0.45 -16.00
CA ASP A 148 -0.42 0.86 -17.03
C ASP A 148 -1.25 2.06 -16.59
N TYR A 149 -1.73 2.05 -15.35
CA TYR A 149 -2.48 3.16 -14.77
C TYR A 149 -1.67 4.47 -14.75
N MET A 150 -0.38 4.39 -14.40
CA MET A 150 0.52 5.53 -14.35
C MET A 150 1.17 5.87 -15.71
N ASN A 151 0.84 5.16 -16.80
CA ASN A 151 1.40 5.34 -18.14
C ASN A 151 2.95 5.28 -18.20
N LEU A 152 3.58 4.46 -17.35
CA LEU A 152 5.03 4.38 -17.26
C LEU A 152 5.69 3.67 -18.46
N LYS A 153 4.93 2.96 -19.28
CA LYS A 153 5.42 2.28 -20.49
C LYS A 153 6.00 3.24 -21.54
N SER A 154 5.59 4.49 -21.52
CA SER A 154 6.03 5.51 -22.49
C SER A 154 7.36 6.17 -22.14
N GLY A 155 7.90 5.92 -20.97
CA GLY A 155 9.15 6.53 -20.47
C GLY A 155 10.38 5.82 -21.01
N LYS A 156 11.24 6.55 -21.73
CA LYS A 156 12.50 6.01 -22.30
C LYS A 156 13.65 5.85 -21.28
N GLN A 157 13.43 6.07 -20.00
CA GLN A 157 14.51 6.12 -19.01
C GLN A 157 14.39 5.00 -17.98
N LYS A 158 15.36 4.09 -17.99
CA LYS A 158 15.57 3.11 -16.91
C LYS A 158 15.93 3.85 -15.63
N GLN A 159 14.98 3.99 -14.71
CA GLN A 159 15.19 4.84 -13.53
C GLN A 159 14.70 4.22 -12.23
N PHE A 160 13.93 3.13 -12.30
CA PHE A 160 13.34 2.52 -11.12
C PHE A 160 14.23 1.44 -10.51
N THR A 161 14.10 1.29 -9.18
CA THR A 161 14.63 0.14 -8.44
C THR A 161 13.46 -0.72 -8.00
N LEU A 162 13.54 -2.05 -8.15
CA LEU A 162 12.53 -2.98 -7.67
C LEU A 162 12.99 -3.62 -6.36
N LYS A 163 12.11 -3.63 -5.35
CA LYS A 163 12.38 -4.22 -4.03
C LYS A 163 11.22 -5.12 -3.61
N LYS A 164 11.54 -6.23 -2.95
CA LYS A 164 10.53 -7.04 -2.25
C LYS A 164 10.20 -6.37 -0.92
N TYR A 165 8.92 -6.15 -0.67
CA TYR A 165 8.44 -5.63 0.61
C TYR A 165 7.96 -6.80 1.48
N THR A 166 8.45 -6.86 2.71
CA THR A 166 8.13 -7.94 3.65
C THR A 166 7.41 -7.36 4.87
N LEU A 167 6.12 -7.70 5.02
CA LEU A 167 5.32 -7.23 6.15
C LEU A 167 5.83 -7.74 7.51
N SER A 168 6.54 -8.88 7.54
CA SER A 168 7.03 -9.49 8.79
C SER A 168 8.11 -8.68 9.51
N GLN A 169 8.70 -7.66 8.87
CA GLN A 169 9.66 -6.76 9.52
C GLN A 169 9.00 -5.84 10.55
N TYR A 170 7.68 -5.70 10.47
CA TYR A 170 6.92 -4.81 11.36
C TYR A 170 5.84 -5.58 12.09
N LEU A 171 5.51 -5.12 13.29
CA LEU A 171 4.36 -5.62 14.03
C LEU A 171 3.07 -5.30 13.27
N ARG A 172 2.22 -6.30 13.10
CA ARG A 172 0.92 -6.09 12.46
C ARG A 172 -0.03 -5.42 13.43
N LEU A 173 -0.37 -4.18 13.16
CA LEU A 173 -1.36 -3.41 13.89
C LEU A 173 -2.46 -3.03 12.90
N ASP A 174 -3.68 -3.47 13.18
CA ASP A 174 -4.87 -3.04 12.45
C ASP A 174 -5.42 -1.71 13.03
N VAL A 175 -6.35 -1.08 12.33
CA VAL A 175 -6.96 0.18 12.78
C VAL A 175 -7.69 0.00 14.12
N ALA A 176 -8.31 -1.16 14.33
CA ALA A 176 -8.99 -1.46 15.57
C ALA A 176 -8.02 -1.51 16.76
N ALA A 177 -6.85 -2.17 16.58
CA ALA A 177 -5.80 -2.21 17.60
C ALA A 177 -5.23 -0.80 17.89
N LEU A 178 -4.96 -0.01 16.84
CA LEU A 178 -4.46 1.37 17.01
C LEU A 178 -5.46 2.24 17.78
N LYS A 179 -6.76 2.08 17.53
CA LYS A 179 -7.83 2.78 18.25
C LYS A 179 -7.97 2.26 19.69
N ALA A 180 -8.01 0.94 19.89
CA ALA A 180 -8.15 0.33 21.21
C ALA A 180 -7.01 0.68 22.15
N LEU A 181 -5.78 0.75 21.62
CA LEU A 181 -4.58 1.18 22.36
C LEU A 181 -4.48 2.70 22.52
N ASN A 182 -5.40 3.45 21.92
CA ASN A 182 -5.36 4.92 21.89
C ASN A 182 -3.98 5.46 21.47
N VAL A 183 -3.44 4.90 20.38
CA VAL A 183 -2.09 5.26 19.92
C VAL A 183 -2.04 6.71 19.45
N PHE A 184 -3.09 7.17 18.76
CA PHE A 184 -3.23 8.53 18.24
C PHE A 184 -4.49 9.21 18.78
N PRO A 185 -4.49 10.57 18.91
CA PRO A 185 -5.68 11.30 19.32
C PRO A 185 -6.84 11.01 18.37
N GLN A 186 -8.03 10.75 18.91
CA GLN A 186 -9.24 10.64 18.10
C GLN A 186 -9.88 12.03 17.94
N ASN A 187 -10.53 12.27 16.80
CA ASN A 187 -11.13 13.57 16.47
C ASN A 187 -12.24 14.00 17.47
N SER A 188 -12.78 13.04 18.25
CA SER A 188 -13.79 13.27 19.27
C SER A 188 -13.26 13.85 20.59
N ASP A 189 -11.95 13.78 20.83
CA ASP A 189 -11.40 13.95 22.18
C ASP A 189 -11.01 15.39 22.55
N GLY A 190 -11.18 16.35 21.62
CA GLY A 190 -10.82 17.75 21.85
C GLY A 190 -9.35 17.95 22.25
N VAL A 191 -9.05 19.04 22.97
CA VAL A 191 -7.68 19.38 23.41
C VAL A 191 -7.09 18.37 24.41
N SER A 192 -7.95 17.71 25.20
CA SER A 192 -7.54 16.67 26.16
C SER A 192 -7.15 15.35 25.48
N GLY A 193 -7.62 15.07 24.26
CA GLY A 193 -7.30 13.83 23.54
C GLY A 193 -5.83 13.73 23.11
N GLN A 194 -5.17 14.87 22.89
CA GLN A 194 -3.74 14.85 22.57
C GLN A 194 -2.91 14.32 23.75
N ALA A 195 -3.20 14.75 24.97
CA ALA A 195 -2.50 14.30 26.15
C ALA A 195 -2.84 12.85 26.57
N GLY A 196 -4.02 12.37 26.18
CA GLY A 196 -4.50 11.02 26.52
C GLY A 196 -4.02 9.91 25.59
N SER A 197 -3.38 10.23 24.45
CA SER A 197 -2.89 9.24 23.50
C SER A 197 -1.41 8.90 23.74
N ILE A 198 -0.98 7.70 23.31
CA ILE A 198 0.44 7.30 23.38
C ILE A 198 1.31 8.30 22.61
N PHE A 199 0.90 8.70 21.43
CA PHE A 199 1.60 9.72 20.66
C PHE A 199 1.68 11.05 21.41
N GLY A 200 0.60 11.53 21.99
CA GLY A 200 0.59 12.79 22.75
C GLY A 200 1.51 12.77 23.96
N MET A 201 1.57 11.64 24.67
CA MET A 201 2.47 11.46 25.82
C MET A 201 3.95 11.42 25.41
N LEU A 202 4.28 10.80 24.28
CA LEU A 202 5.65 10.63 23.81
C LEU A 202 6.17 11.78 22.96
N ASN A 203 5.28 12.58 22.38
CA ASN A 203 5.66 13.64 21.44
C ASN A 203 6.25 14.86 22.15
N GLN A 204 7.52 14.78 22.48
CA GLN A 204 8.34 15.91 22.94
C GLN A 204 9.20 16.50 21.81
N CYS A 205 8.86 16.22 20.56
CA CYS A 205 9.64 16.65 19.41
C CYS A 205 9.58 18.17 19.21
N ARG A 206 10.75 18.79 19.04
CA ARG A 206 10.86 20.23 18.75
C ARG A 206 10.61 20.59 17.29
N THR A 207 10.64 19.61 16.39
CA THR A 207 10.47 19.80 14.94
C THR A 207 9.31 18.97 14.42
N SER A 208 8.66 19.45 13.35
CA SER A 208 7.60 18.72 12.65
C SER A 208 8.11 17.41 12.04
N ILE A 209 9.37 17.38 11.60
CA ILE A 209 10.03 16.19 11.06
C ILE A 209 10.15 15.11 12.14
N GLY A 210 10.61 15.47 13.32
CA GLY A 210 10.70 14.56 14.45
C GLY A 210 9.34 14.01 14.88
N ALA A 211 8.30 14.84 14.93
CA ALA A 211 6.94 14.40 15.24
C ALA A 211 6.39 13.43 14.18
N ARG A 212 6.67 13.66 12.88
CA ARG A 212 6.31 12.73 11.81
C ARG A 212 7.04 11.39 11.93
N LEU A 213 8.33 11.43 12.24
CA LEU A 213 9.12 10.20 12.44
C LEU A 213 8.61 9.39 13.64
N LEU A 214 8.29 10.04 14.75
CA LEU A 214 7.68 9.39 15.91
C LEU A 214 6.33 8.76 15.57
N LYS A 215 5.49 9.46 14.79
CA LYS A 215 4.24 8.90 14.27
C LYS A 215 4.49 7.62 13.46
N LYS A 216 5.47 7.65 12.56
CA LYS A 216 5.85 6.50 11.74
C LYS A 216 6.25 5.32 12.62
N TRP A 217 7.10 5.51 13.60
CA TRP A 217 7.53 4.44 14.50
C TRP A 217 6.39 3.83 15.34
N LEU A 218 5.45 4.65 15.79
CA LEU A 218 4.29 4.17 16.54
C LEU A 218 3.29 3.38 15.67
N LYS A 219 3.17 3.74 14.40
CA LYS A 219 2.31 3.01 13.45
C LYS A 219 2.97 1.73 12.93
N GLN A 220 4.31 1.70 12.88
CA GLN A 220 5.12 0.62 12.34
C GLN A 220 6.21 0.19 13.34
N PRO A 221 5.85 -0.39 14.49
CA PRO A 221 6.86 -0.89 15.41
C PRO A 221 7.64 -2.02 14.76
N THR A 222 8.96 -1.97 14.81
CA THR A 222 9.80 -3.04 14.27
C THR A 222 9.74 -4.26 15.18
N THR A 223 9.85 -5.46 14.59
CA THR A 223 9.96 -6.71 15.33
C THR A 223 11.41 -7.03 15.69
N ASP A 224 12.36 -6.28 15.17
CA ASP A 224 13.78 -6.42 15.45
C ASP A 224 14.12 -5.87 16.84
N ARG A 225 14.53 -6.76 17.74
CA ARG A 225 14.92 -6.42 19.12
C ARG A 225 16.33 -5.85 19.24
N GLU A 226 17.19 -6.06 18.24
CA GLU A 226 18.60 -5.65 18.29
C GLU A 226 18.82 -4.17 17.92
N GLY A 227 17.74 -3.42 17.73
CA GLY A 227 17.81 -1.95 17.65
C GLY A 227 18.58 -1.42 16.45
N LYS A 228 18.66 -2.17 15.36
CA LYS A 228 19.06 -1.58 14.08
C LYS A 228 17.99 -0.59 13.66
N ILE A 229 18.13 0.64 14.17
CA ILE A 229 17.44 1.79 13.64
C ILE A 229 17.81 1.82 12.16
N ILE A 230 16.89 1.36 11.32
CA ILE A 230 17.02 1.55 9.90
C ILE A 230 16.75 3.04 9.68
N PRO A 231 17.78 3.84 9.36
CA PRO A 231 17.54 5.22 9.01
C PRO A 231 16.66 5.25 7.75
N PRO A 232 15.83 6.27 7.60
CA PRO A 232 14.93 6.43 6.47
C PRO A 232 15.66 6.44 5.13
#